data_8c87cc8e3b841f96f7dd07f977ee66f5
#
_entry.id   8c87cc8e3b841f96f7dd07f977ee66f5
#
_cell.length_a   1.000
_cell.length_b   1.000
_cell.length_c   1.000
_cell.angle_alpha   90.00
_cell.angle_beta   90.00
_cell.angle_gamma   90.00
#
_symmetry.space_group_name_H-M   'P 1'
#
loop_
_entity.id
_entity.type
_entity.pdbx_description
1 polymer ?
#
loop_
_entity_poly.entity_id
_entity_poly.type
_entity_poly.pdbx_seq_one_letter_code
_entity_poly.pdbx_strand_id
1 'polypeptide(L)'
;KLFEERMKVATDVAAYKRSTGKKVFDPVREEEKIKTLRELTTDEFNKTGIEDLFRQIMSISRKYQYKVLGSETNELLPFKQVDKLDVDKDTRIVCFGEHGAYTEQAMEEVFGTDITSMNRLSFKEVLETVANGEAKYGVIPIENTSTGGINDTYDLLLDYDIKRKS
;
A
#
# COMPACT_ATOMS: atom_id res chain seq x y z
N LYS A 1 -3.96 9.19 -25.32
CA LYS A 1 -3.79 10.64 -25.36
C LYS A 1 -4.19 11.30 -24.03
N LEU A 2 -5.49 11.31 -23.63
CA LEU A 2 -5.94 11.94 -22.36
C LEU A 2 -5.24 11.35 -21.12
N PHE A 3 -5.05 10.05 -21.09
CA PHE A 3 -4.34 9.39 -20.00
C PHE A 3 -2.86 9.82 -19.93
N GLU A 4 -2.18 9.93 -21.06
CA GLU A 4 -0.79 10.41 -21.13
C GLU A 4 -0.68 11.87 -20.67
N GLU A 5 -1.63 12.72 -21.08
CA GLU A 5 -1.70 14.11 -20.62
C GLU A 5 -1.89 14.17 -19.10
N ARG A 6 -2.75 13.31 -18.55
CA ARG A 6 -2.92 13.18 -17.09
C ARG A 6 -1.62 12.76 -16.39
N MET A 7 -0.84 11.84 -16.96
CA MET A 7 0.43 11.42 -16.36
C MET A 7 1.49 12.53 -16.40
N LYS A 8 1.49 13.39 -17.42
CA LYS A 8 2.33 14.60 -17.42
C LYS A 8 1.97 15.53 -16.26
N VAL A 9 0.68 15.81 -16.07
CA VAL A 9 0.21 16.61 -14.92
C VAL A 9 0.60 15.95 -13.59
N ALA A 10 0.58 14.62 -13.51
CA ALA A 10 1.00 13.91 -12.30
C ALA A 10 2.49 14.14 -11.96
N THR A 11 3.36 14.35 -12.98
CA THR A 11 4.75 14.75 -12.76
C THR A 11 4.85 16.14 -12.11
N ASP A 12 4.10 17.11 -12.61
CA ASP A 12 4.10 18.47 -12.07
C ASP A 12 3.56 18.49 -10.63
N VAL A 13 2.50 17.69 -10.37
CA VAL A 13 1.94 17.51 -9.03
C VAL A 13 2.95 16.88 -8.08
N ALA A 14 3.74 15.89 -8.53
CA ALA A 14 4.81 15.29 -7.72
C ALA A 14 5.85 16.31 -7.32
N ALA A 15 6.35 17.11 -8.29
CA ALA A 15 7.30 18.18 -8.05
C ALA A 15 6.77 19.23 -7.05
N TYR A 16 5.51 19.66 -7.20
CA TYR A 16 4.86 20.57 -6.27
C TYR A 16 4.73 19.99 -4.86
N LYS A 17 4.30 18.74 -4.74
CA LYS A 17 4.16 18.08 -3.44
C LYS A 17 5.50 17.96 -2.71
N ARG A 18 6.56 17.62 -3.44
CA ARG A 18 7.93 17.59 -2.92
C ARG A 18 8.39 18.96 -2.40
N SER A 19 8.21 20.01 -3.19
CA SER A 19 8.63 21.36 -2.79
C SER A 19 7.87 21.92 -1.60
N THR A 20 6.66 21.43 -1.35
CA THR A 20 5.77 21.89 -0.27
C THR A 20 5.69 20.91 0.91
N GLY A 21 6.41 19.77 0.87
CA GLY A 21 6.36 18.74 1.90
C GLY A 21 5.00 18.00 2.00
N LYS A 22 4.13 18.13 0.99
CA LYS A 22 2.82 17.45 0.97
C LYS A 22 2.98 15.98 0.60
N LYS A 23 2.24 15.11 1.30
CA LYS A 23 2.20 13.68 0.96
C LYS A 23 1.61 13.45 -0.43
N VAL A 24 2.06 12.39 -1.10
CA VAL A 24 1.50 11.96 -2.40
C VAL A 24 0.06 11.51 -2.23
N PHE A 25 -0.22 10.69 -1.23
CA PHE A 25 -1.57 10.26 -0.89
C PHE A 25 -2.26 11.27 0.02
N ASP A 26 -3.43 11.71 -0.40
CA ASP A 26 -4.33 12.62 0.34
C ASP A 26 -5.75 12.04 0.25
N PRO A 27 -6.14 11.19 1.21
CA PRO A 27 -7.41 10.46 1.15
C PRO A 27 -8.62 11.38 1.18
N VAL A 28 -8.54 12.48 1.93
CA VAL A 28 -9.65 13.45 2.04
C VAL A 28 -9.92 14.10 0.68
N ARG A 29 -8.87 14.59 0.03
CA ARG A 29 -8.98 15.20 -1.29
C ARG A 29 -9.43 14.22 -2.36
N GLU A 30 -8.98 12.98 -2.31
CA GLU A 30 -9.41 11.95 -3.27
C GLU A 30 -10.88 11.62 -3.11
N GLU A 31 -11.37 11.48 -1.88
CA GLU A 31 -12.77 11.21 -1.60
C GLU A 31 -13.70 12.39 -2.01
N GLU A 32 -13.30 13.62 -1.75
CA GLU A 32 -14.02 14.81 -2.23
C GLU A 32 -14.10 14.83 -3.76
N LYS A 33 -13.01 14.46 -4.43
CA LYS A 33 -12.98 14.39 -5.89
C LYS A 33 -13.89 13.31 -6.44
N ILE A 34 -13.90 12.12 -5.83
CA ILE A 34 -14.80 11.03 -6.19
C ILE A 34 -16.25 11.47 -6.04
N LYS A 35 -16.61 12.09 -4.91
CA LYS A 35 -17.96 12.62 -4.68
C LYS A 35 -18.38 13.59 -5.78
N THR A 36 -17.52 14.56 -6.12
CA THR A 36 -17.80 15.53 -7.19
C THR A 36 -18.01 14.84 -8.56
N LEU A 37 -17.23 13.81 -8.86
CA LEU A 37 -17.33 13.07 -10.12
C LEU A 37 -18.60 12.24 -10.21
N ARG A 38 -19.05 11.65 -9.10
CA ARG A 38 -20.33 10.93 -9.02
C ARG A 38 -21.52 11.84 -9.31
N GLU A 39 -21.47 13.09 -8.88
CA GLU A 39 -22.53 14.08 -9.11
C GLU A 39 -22.67 14.48 -10.60
N LEU A 40 -21.69 14.18 -11.45
CA LEU A 40 -21.78 14.44 -12.89
C LEU A 40 -22.69 13.48 -13.65
N THR A 41 -23.15 12.42 -13.00
CA THR A 41 -24.07 11.43 -13.60
C THR A 41 -25.32 11.29 -12.75
N THR A 42 -26.43 10.92 -13.40
CA THR A 42 -27.73 10.72 -12.74
C THR A 42 -28.05 9.25 -12.49
N ASP A 43 -27.42 8.36 -13.22
CA ASP A 43 -27.64 6.91 -13.16
C ASP A 43 -26.72 6.26 -12.11
N GLU A 44 -27.28 5.41 -11.24
CA GLU A 44 -26.52 4.79 -10.14
C GLU A 44 -25.44 3.80 -10.63
N PHE A 45 -25.69 3.08 -11.72
CA PHE A 45 -24.68 2.20 -12.30
C PHE A 45 -23.47 3.01 -12.77
N ASN A 46 -23.72 4.12 -13.46
CA ASN A 46 -22.68 5.02 -13.94
C ASN A 46 -21.94 5.71 -12.80
N LYS A 47 -22.61 6.07 -11.70
CA LYS A 47 -21.97 6.62 -10.51
C LYS A 47 -20.96 5.64 -9.90
N THR A 48 -21.34 4.36 -9.78
CA THR A 48 -20.44 3.32 -9.28
C THR A 48 -19.28 3.10 -10.25
N GLY A 49 -19.56 2.99 -11.55
CA GLY A 49 -18.51 2.82 -12.55
C GLY A 49 -17.50 3.98 -12.60
N ILE A 50 -17.98 5.22 -12.43
CA ILE A 50 -17.09 6.40 -12.34
C ILE A 50 -16.23 6.33 -11.08
N GLU A 51 -16.80 5.98 -9.94
CA GLU A 51 -16.04 5.82 -8.71
C GLU A 51 -14.91 4.81 -8.88
N ASP A 52 -15.22 3.60 -9.32
CA ASP A 52 -14.23 2.52 -9.52
C ASP A 52 -13.13 2.94 -10.51
N LEU A 53 -13.53 3.51 -11.64
CA LEU A 53 -12.60 3.99 -12.66
C LEU A 53 -11.65 5.05 -12.11
N PHE A 54 -12.17 6.06 -11.42
CA PHE A 54 -11.34 7.15 -10.91
C PHE A 54 -10.48 6.74 -9.74
N ARG A 55 -10.92 5.82 -8.87
CA ARG A 55 -10.06 5.22 -7.83
C ARG A 55 -8.85 4.54 -8.48
N GLN A 56 -9.05 3.76 -9.54
CA GLN A 56 -7.95 3.14 -10.30
C GLN A 56 -7.03 4.18 -10.96
N ILE A 57 -7.58 5.20 -11.59
CA ILE A 57 -6.79 6.28 -12.23
C ILE A 57 -5.95 7.03 -11.18
N MET A 58 -6.51 7.35 -10.01
CA MET A 58 -5.80 8.03 -8.93
C MET A 58 -4.67 7.16 -8.38
N SER A 59 -4.92 5.87 -8.20
CA SER A 59 -3.93 4.89 -7.79
C SER A 59 -2.74 4.83 -8.76
N ILE A 60 -3.00 4.70 -10.06
CA ILE A 60 -1.94 4.70 -11.08
C ILE A 60 -1.17 6.03 -11.05
N SER A 61 -1.86 7.16 -10.86
CA SER A 61 -1.23 8.47 -10.73
C SER A 61 -0.31 8.54 -9.51
N ARG A 62 -0.70 7.97 -8.35
CA ARG A 62 0.15 7.90 -7.16
C ARG A 62 1.39 7.04 -7.42
N LYS A 63 1.22 5.84 -7.97
CA LYS A 63 2.35 4.97 -8.35
C LYS A 63 3.36 5.69 -9.24
N TYR A 64 2.86 6.45 -10.20
CA TYR A 64 3.71 7.23 -11.08
C TYR A 64 4.42 8.38 -10.35
N GLN A 65 3.73 9.11 -9.46
CA GLN A 65 4.34 10.16 -8.63
C GLN A 65 5.45 9.58 -7.73
N TYR A 66 5.22 8.44 -7.07
CA TYR A 66 6.23 7.76 -6.27
C TYR A 66 7.45 7.33 -7.11
N LYS A 67 7.21 6.83 -8.33
CA LYS A 67 8.29 6.46 -9.26
C LYS A 67 9.14 7.68 -9.63
N VAL A 68 8.51 8.80 -9.98
CA VAL A 68 9.21 10.05 -10.33
C VAL A 68 10.02 10.57 -9.15
N LEU A 69 9.43 10.62 -7.96
CA LEU A 69 10.10 11.07 -6.75
C LEU A 69 11.27 10.15 -6.36
N GLY A 70 11.11 8.84 -6.44
CA GLY A 70 12.16 7.86 -6.14
C GLY A 70 13.30 7.84 -7.16
N SER A 71 13.04 8.16 -8.43
CA SER A 71 14.09 8.22 -9.45
C SER A 71 14.98 9.47 -9.35
N GLU A 72 14.46 10.53 -8.76
CA GLU A 72 15.20 11.79 -8.57
C GLU A 72 16.01 11.83 -7.26
N THR A 73 15.55 11.08 -6.26
CA THR A 73 16.34 10.83 -5.07
C THR A 73 17.05 9.50 -5.27
N ASN A 74 18.36 9.50 -5.35
CA ASN A 74 19.20 8.29 -5.34
C ASN A 74 19.15 7.58 -3.94
N GLU A 75 18.21 7.95 -3.12
CA GLU A 75 17.81 7.28 -1.90
C GLU A 75 16.93 6.07 -2.28
N LEU A 76 17.58 5.06 -2.85
CA LEU A 76 17.09 3.70 -2.68
C LEU A 76 16.78 3.56 -1.19
N LEU A 77 15.52 3.31 -0.87
CA LEU A 77 15.18 2.92 0.50
C LEU A 77 16.26 1.93 0.95
N PRO A 78 16.91 2.13 2.09
CA PRO A 78 18.06 1.34 2.51
C PRO A 78 17.60 -0.08 2.87
N PHE A 79 17.27 -0.86 1.84
CA PHE A 79 17.04 -2.27 1.99
C PHE A 79 18.40 -2.94 2.20
N LYS A 80 18.55 -3.54 3.35
CA LYS A 80 19.66 -4.44 3.58
C LYS A 80 19.28 -5.79 2.98
N GLN A 81 20.06 -6.24 1.99
CA GLN A 81 19.93 -7.61 1.49
C GLN A 81 20.32 -8.58 2.61
N VAL A 82 19.46 -9.54 2.87
CA VAL A 82 19.71 -10.63 3.83
C VAL A 82 19.58 -11.95 3.11
N ASP A 83 20.49 -12.89 3.37
CA ASP A 83 20.46 -14.22 2.77
C ASP A 83 19.35 -15.10 3.37
N LYS A 84 18.96 -14.80 4.62
CA LYS A 84 17.92 -15.53 5.35
C LYS A 84 17.24 -14.62 6.36
N LEU A 85 15.93 -14.83 6.54
CA LEU A 85 15.20 -14.18 7.63
C LEU A 85 15.66 -14.77 8.98
N ASP A 86 15.84 -13.89 9.95
CA ASP A 86 16.20 -14.27 11.31
C ASP A 86 14.92 -14.70 12.08
N VAL A 87 14.67 -16.01 12.06
CA VAL A 87 13.49 -16.65 12.68
C VAL A 87 13.97 -17.66 13.71
N ASP A 88 13.44 -17.55 14.91
CA ASP A 88 13.64 -18.46 16.02
C ASP A 88 12.28 -18.91 16.62
N LYS A 89 12.29 -19.77 17.61
CA LYS A 89 11.10 -20.29 18.29
C LYS A 89 10.27 -19.22 19.02
N ASP A 90 10.89 -18.09 19.35
CA ASP A 90 10.22 -16.97 20.04
C ASP A 90 9.75 -15.88 19.06
N THR A 91 10.03 -16.08 17.76
CA THR A 91 9.64 -15.16 16.70
C THR A 91 8.12 -15.14 16.54
N ARG A 92 7.53 -13.96 16.68
CA ARG A 92 6.09 -13.72 16.44
C ARG A 92 5.89 -13.09 15.08
N ILE A 93 4.87 -13.58 14.37
CA ILE A 93 4.51 -13.14 13.02
C ILE A 93 3.04 -12.73 13.03
N VAL A 94 2.73 -11.62 12.41
CA VAL A 94 1.35 -11.16 12.23
C VAL A 94 0.98 -11.26 10.75
N CYS A 95 -0.20 -11.81 10.43
CA CYS A 95 -0.73 -11.88 9.08
C CYS A 95 -2.08 -11.18 8.96
N PHE A 96 -2.36 -10.70 7.75
CA PHE A 96 -3.65 -10.11 7.42
C PHE A 96 -4.70 -11.20 7.17
N GLY A 97 -5.91 -10.98 7.64
CA GLY A 97 -7.06 -11.83 7.38
C GLY A 97 -7.43 -12.74 8.56
N GLU A 98 -8.50 -13.48 8.39
CA GLU A 98 -8.95 -14.48 9.36
C GLU A 98 -8.09 -15.75 9.29
N HIS A 99 -8.21 -16.59 10.27
CA HIS A 99 -7.58 -17.90 10.28
C HIS A 99 -8.03 -18.73 9.06
N GLY A 100 -7.09 -19.33 8.35
CA GLY A 100 -7.31 -20.04 7.09
C GLY A 100 -7.25 -19.16 5.83
N ALA A 101 -6.89 -17.88 5.95
CA ALA A 101 -6.72 -16.99 4.80
C ALA A 101 -5.46 -17.33 3.99
N TYR A 102 -5.42 -16.91 2.71
CA TYR A 102 -4.25 -17.09 1.83
C TYR A 102 -2.95 -16.49 2.39
N THR A 103 -3.04 -15.42 3.15
CA THR A 103 -1.88 -14.80 3.80
C THR A 103 -1.30 -15.67 4.91
N GLU A 104 -2.12 -16.42 5.62
CA GLU A 104 -1.67 -17.39 6.61
C GLU A 104 -0.97 -18.57 5.92
N GLN A 105 -1.53 -19.10 4.84
CA GLN A 105 -0.87 -20.12 4.04
C GLN A 105 0.49 -19.65 3.53
N ALA A 106 0.57 -18.43 2.99
CA ALA A 106 1.83 -17.85 2.54
C ALA A 106 2.83 -17.65 3.69
N MET A 107 2.35 -17.31 4.89
CA MET A 107 3.16 -17.22 6.09
C MET A 107 3.73 -18.59 6.47
N GLU A 108 2.92 -19.63 6.48
CA GLU A 108 3.35 -21.01 6.79
C GLU A 108 4.37 -21.54 5.77
N GLU A 109 4.22 -21.22 4.48
CA GLU A 109 5.17 -21.60 3.44
C GLU A 109 6.56 -20.95 3.64
N VAL A 110 6.60 -19.72 4.13
CA VAL A 110 7.85 -18.95 4.31
C VAL A 110 8.51 -19.25 5.65
N PHE A 111 7.73 -19.35 6.72
CA PHE A 111 8.24 -19.41 8.08
C PHE A 111 8.05 -20.77 8.76
N GLY A 112 7.29 -21.68 8.15
CA GLY A 112 6.91 -22.97 8.73
C GLY A 112 5.67 -22.89 9.62
N THR A 113 5.24 -24.04 10.10
CA THR A 113 4.02 -24.17 10.95
C THR A 113 4.28 -24.07 12.45
N ASP A 114 5.55 -24.18 12.88
CA ASP A 114 5.96 -24.18 14.29
C ASP A 114 6.30 -22.77 14.79
N ILE A 115 5.54 -21.77 14.36
CA ILE A 115 5.74 -20.37 14.71
C ILE A 115 4.55 -19.81 15.50
N THR A 116 4.81 -18.82 16.33
CA THR A 116 3.74 -18.06 16.97
C THR A 116 3.18 -17.03 16.01
N SER A 117 1.96 -17.24 15.54
CA SER A 117 1.28 -16.34 14.62
C SER A 117 0.10 -15.64 15.27
N MET A 118 -0.26 -14.49 14.73
CA MET A 118 -1.46 -13.73 15.07
C MET A 118 -2.09 -13.12 13.83
N ASN A 119 -3.42 -13.00 13.83
CA ASN A 119 -4.19 -12.47 12.72
C ASN A 119 -4.67 -11.04 13.01
N ARG A 120 -4.76 -10.20 11.98
CA ARG A 120 -5.35 -8.86 12.03
C ARG A 120 -6.25 -8.66 10.82
N LEU A 121 -7.34 -7.92 11.00
CA LEU A 121 -8.36 -7.74 9.97
C LEU A 121 -8.13 -6.54 9.06
N SER A 122 -7.14 -5.71 9.37
CA SER A 122 -6.73 -4.60 8.51
C SER A 122 -5.22 -4.56 8.29
N PHE A 123 -4.79 -4.07 7.13
CA PHE A 123 -3.36 -3.88 6.82
C PHE A 123 -2.70 -2.93 7.83
N LYS A 124 -3.44 -1.89 8.24
CA LYS A 124 -2.97 -0.93 9.23
C LYS A 124 -2.62 -1.62 10.55
N GLU A 125 -3.50 -2.48 11.07
CA GLU A 125 -3.24 -3.22 12.31
C GLU A 125 -2.04 -4.15 12.21
N VAL A 126 -1.83 -4.80 11.04
CA VAL A 126 -0.63 -5.61 10.81
C VAL A 126 0.63 -4.74 10.93
N LEU A 127 0.64 -3.60 10.26
CA LEU A 127 1.78 -2.68 10.30
C LEU A 127 2.01 -2.08 11.70
N GLU A 128 0.95 -1.71 12.40
CA GLU A 128 1.02 -1.22 13.78
C GLU A 128 1.57 -2.30 14.73
N THR A 129 1.13 -3.55 14.59
CA THR A 129 1.63 -4.68 15.38
C THR A 129 3.15 -4.85 15.22
N VAL A 130 3.66 -4.72 13.99
CA VAL A 130 5.12 -4.78 13.73
C VAL A 130 5.81 -3.52 14.24
N ALA A 131 5.27 -2.34 13.99
CA ALA A 131 5.86 -1.07 14.43
C ALA A 131 5.98 -0.96 15.95
N ASN A 132 5.01 -1.51 16.68
CA ASN A 132 4.99 -1.56 18.14
C ASN A 132 5.93 -2.65 18.71
N GLY A 133 6.47 -3.54 17.86
CA GLY A 133 7.34 -4.64 18.28
C GLY A 133 6.59 -5.82 18.92
N GLU A 134 5.29 -5.91 18.73
CA GLU A 134 4.46 -7.04 19.15
C GLU A 134 4.70 -8.29 18.27
N ALA A 135 5.04 -8.07 17.00
CA ALA A 135 5.50 -9.07 16.05
C ALA A 135 6.79 -8.60 15.36
N LYS A 136 7.67 -9.55 15.01
CA LYS A 136 8.93 -9.27 14.31
C LYS A 136 8.71 -9.10 12.81
N TYR A 137 7.78 -9.86 12.25
CA TYR A 137 7.43 -9.82 10.82
C TYR A 137 5.93 -9.69 10.62
N GLY A 138 5.55 -9.01 9.52
CA GLY A 138 4.18 -8.91 9.06
C GLY A 138 4.02 -9.47 7.65
N VAL A 139 2.95 -10.23 7.40
CA VAL A 139 2.59 -10.78 6.09
C VAL A 139 1.33 -10.11 5.60
N ILE A 140 1.45 -9.37 4.51
CA ILE A 140 0.35 -8.63 3.88
C ILE A 140 0.34 -8.89 2.37
N PRO A 141 -0.84 -8.96 1.73
CA PRO A 141 -0.93 -9.11 0.29
C PRO A 141 -0.61 -7.79 -0.41
N ILE A 142 0.12 -7.85 -1.51
CA ILE A 142 0.44 -6.69 -2.34
C ILE A 142 -0.32 -6.68 -3.66
N GLU A 143 -0.83 -7.83 -4.07
CA GLU A 143 -1.58 -8.00 -5.31
C GLU A 143 -2.62 -9.11 -5.15
N ASN A 144 -3.75 -8.94 -5.83
CA ASN A 144 -4.78 -9.95 -5.95
C ASN A 144 -5.00 -10.21 -7.45
N THR A 145 -4.99 -11.49 -7.85
CA THR A 145 -5.13 -11.89 -9.25
C THR A 145 -6.45 -11.44 -9.89
N SER A 146 -7.51 -11.26 -9.09
CA SER A 146 -8.81 -10.84 -9.56
C SER A 146 -8.99 -9.33 -9.65
N THR A 147 -8.38 -8.57 -8.72
CA THR A 147 -8.59 -7.12 -8.59
C THR A 147 -7.32 -6.29 -8.86
N GLY A 148 -6.19 -6.95 -9.09
CA GLY A 148 -4.90 -6.29 -9.30
C GLY A 148 -4.22 -5.85 -8.01
N GLY A 149 -3.36 -4.83 -8.11
CA GLY A 149 -2.56 -4.36 -6.98
C GLY A 149 -3.41 -3.76 -5.86
N ILE A 150 -3.10 -4.14 -4.63
CA ILE A 150 -3.75 -3.62 -3.43
C ILE A 150 -3.07 -2.29 -3.06
N ASN A 151 -3.65 -1.20 -3.54
CA ASN A 151 -3.02 0.12 -3.46
C ASN A 151 -2.85 0.62 -2.03
N ASP A 152 -3.79 0.30 -1.15
CA ASP A 152 -3.74 0.69 0.27
C ASP A 152 -2.51 0.13 0.97
N THR A 153 -2.03 -1.05 0.58
CA THR A 153 -0.79 -1.64 1.11
C THR A 153 0.43 -0.77 0.82
N TYR A 154 0.56 -0.26 -0.41
CA TYR A 154 1.69 0.58 -0.80
C TYR A 154 1.68 1.93 -0.09
N ASP A 155 0.52 2.55 0.03
CA ASP A 155 0.36 3.83 0.71
C ASP A 155 0.67 3.70 2.21
N LEU A 156 0.19 2.64 2.86
CA LEU A 156 0.48 2.36 4.26
C LEU A 156 1.96 2.06 4.51
N LEU A 157 2.63 1.29 3.64
CA LEU A 157 4.07 1.00 3.76
C LEU A 157 4.94 2.26 3.74
N LEU A 158 4.46 3.35 3.12
CA LEU A 158 5.16 4.64 3.12
C LEU A 158 4.91 5.46 4.38
N ASP A 159 3.77 5.25 5.03
CA ASP A 159 3.42 5.96 6.27
C ASP A 159 4.10 5.33 7.52
N TYR A 160 4.40 4.03 7.47
CA TYR A 160 5.06 3.31 8.56
C TYR A 160 6.54 3.09 8.28
N ASP A 161 7.41 3.72 9.07
CA ASP A 161 8.86 3.50 9.03
C ASP A 161 9.22 2.18 9.75
N ILE A 162 8.74 1.06 9.23
CA ILE A 162 8.96 -0.27 9.81
C ILE A 162 10.43 -0.71 9.70
N LYS A 163 11.24 -0.01 8.90
CA LYS A 163 12.63 -0.38 8.58
C LYS A 163 13.66 0.06 9.61
N ARG A 164 13.29 0.87 10.60
CA ARG A 164 14.22 1.47 11.57
C ARG A 164 14.44 0.69 12.85
N LYS A 165 13.84 -0.48 12.99
CA LYS A 165 14.10 -1.32 14.17
C LYS A 165 14.92 -2.55 13.74
N SER A 166 16.18 -2.35 13.46
CA SER A 166 17.21 -3.38 13.56
C SER A 166 18.21 -2.99 14.64
#